data_34414de3148bf8fa1c7ff4f03fb43b0c
#
_entry.id   34414de3148bf8fa1c7ff4f03fb43b0c
#
_cell.length_a   1.000
_cell.length_b   1.000
_cell.length_c   1.000
_cell.angle_alpha   90.00
_cell.angle_beta   90.00
_cell.angle_gamma   90.00
#
_symmetry.space_group_name_H-M   'P 1'
#
loop_
_entity.id
_entity.type
_entity.pdbx_description
1 polymer ?
#
loop_
_entity_poly.entity_id
_entity_poly.type
_entity_poly.pdbx_seq_one_letter_code
_entity_poly.pdbx_strand_id
1 'polypeptide(L)'
;MEDHNRGIRRAVIAAASAAVLAVGLAACGDDDSSDDTTVAEQESAATVDVTAVEYDFNLSATPTADTKTVTFTNDGKEDHALVFARLNEGFTVDEAYKLKGKKGSAEEIGTVGAGPGDSGTIKVKEPLVAGDYVMLCPISGPDGPHYKLGQLAEFNIE
;
A
#
# COMPACT_ATOMS: atom_id res chain seq x y z
N MET A 1 41.74 -18.51 24.11
CA MET A 1 42.41 -17.33 24.66
C MET A 1 42.12 -16.22 23.71
N GLU A 2 41.31 -15.23 23.98
CA GLU A 2 40.83 -14.59 25.22
C GLU A 2 39.41 -14.04 25.04
N ASP A 3 38.64 -14.24 26.10
CA ASP A 3 37.38 -13.57 26.39
C ASP A 3 37.49 -12.05 26.43
N HIS A 4 36.49 -11.34 25.88
CA HIS A 4 36.11 -10.03 26.41
C HIS A 4 34.59 -9.85 26.40
N ASN A 5 34.04 -10.39 27.46
CA ASN A 5 32.74 -10.01 28.06
C ASN A 5 32.89 -8.65 28.75
N ARG A 6 31.99 -7.67 28.41
CA ARG A 6 31.55 -6.49 29.23
C ARG A 6 30.51 -5.74 28.42
N GLY A 7 29.38 -5.36 28.94
CA GLY A 7 28.81 -5.33 30.26
C GLY A 7 27.51 -4.53 30.16
N ILE A 8 26.53 -5.10 30.79
CA ILE A 8 25.19 -4.58 30.98
C ILE A 8 25.23 -3.23 31.73
N ARG A 9 24.54 -2.20 31.24
CA ARG A 9 24.07 -1.10 32.10
C ARG A 9 22.59 -0.84 31.86
N ARG A 10 21.78 -1.40 32.77
CA ARG A 10 20.41 -0.99 33.05
C ARG A 10 20.45 0.40 33.69
N ALA A 11 19.72 1.35 33.13
CA ALA A 11 19.33 2.58 33.83
C ALA A 11 17.83 2.55 34.02
N VAL A 12 17.41 2.29 35.26
CA VAL A 12 16.06 2.48 35.74
C VAL A 12 15.97 3.92 36.21
N ILE A 13 15.04 4.71 35.71
CA ILE A 13 14.63 5.98 36.33
C ILE A 13 13.12 5.88 36.56
N ALA A 14 12.79 5.86 37.83
CA ALA A 14 11.44 5.93 38.36
C ALA A 14 11.13 7.37 38.83
N ALA A 15 9.84 7.64 38.98
CA ALA A 15 9.18 8.70 39.71
C ALA A 15 8.99 10.02 38.92
N ALA A 16 7.89 10.77 39.03
CA ALA A 16 6.90 10.83 40.08
C ALA A 16 5.60 11.50 39.59
N SER A 17 4.55 11.19 40.30
CA SER A 17 3.18 11.68 40.26
C SER A 17 3.04 13.20 40.40
N ALA A 18 2.03 13.78 39.71
CA ALA A 18 1.31 14.96 40.21
C ALA A 18 -0.15 14.90 39.76
N ALA A 19 -1.04 14.61 40.69
CA ALA A 19 -2.47 14.74 40.55
C ALA A 19 -2.86 16.22 40.70
N VAL A 20 -3.69 16.74 39.83
CA VAL A 20 -4.47 17.97 40.06
C VAL A 20 -5.91 17.65 39.77
N LEU A 21 -6.68 17.62 40.87
CA LEU A 21 -8.14 17.65 40.89
C LEU A 21 -8.59 19.10 40.63
N ALA A 22 -9.41 19.34 39.62
CA ALA A 22 -10.27 20.51 39.57
C ALA A 22 -11.69 20.07 39.30
N VAL A 23 -12.52 20.26 40.36
CA VAL A 23 -13.96 20.13 40.36
C VAL A 23 -14.55 21.41 39.78
N GLY A 24 -15.43 21.30 38.78
CA GLY A 24 -16.21 22.43 38.26
C GLY A 24 -17.58 21.94 37.81
N LEU A 25 -18.62 22.49 38.49
CA LEU A 25 -20.05 22.12 38.47
C LEU A 25 -20.76 22.41 37.12
N ALA A 26 -21.63 21.49 36.80
CA ALA A 26 -22.99 21.59 36.23
C ALA A 26 -23.43 22.87 35.48
N ALA A 27 -23.85 22.64 34.20
CA ALA A 27 -25.03 23.29 33.65
C ALA A 27 -25.73 22.31 32.69
N CYS A 28 -26.98 22.00 33.00
CA CYS A 28 -27.94 21.33 32.13
C CYS A 28 -28.28 22.27 30.95
N GLY A 29 -28.40 21.71 29.76
CA GLY A 29 -28.92 22.39 28.59
C GLY A 29 -29.24 21.37 27.52
N ASP A 30 -30.49 21.32 27.18
CA ASP A 30 -31.29 20.47 26.30
C ASP A 30 -30.66 19.90 25.03
N ASP A 31 -31.15 18.69 24.74
CA ASP A 31 -31.42 18.03 23.46
C ASP A 31 -31.02 18.79 22.17
N ASP A 32 -30.01 18.27 21.48
CA ASP A 32 -30.08 18.14 20.02
C ASP A 32 -29.25 16.90 19.60
N SER A 33 -29.96 15.85 19.22
CA SER A 33 -29.37 14.65 18.63
C SER A 33 -28.90 15.00 17.22
N SER A 34 -27.71 15.55 17.13
CA SER A 34 -26.95 15.55 15.87
C SER A 34 -26.25 14.22 15.78
N ASP A 35 -26.87 13.32 15.03
CA ASP A 35 -26.27 12.11 14.50
C ASP A 35 -25.11 12.55 13.59
N ASP A 36 -23.96 12.80 14.20
CA ASP A 36 -22.71 13.07 13.48
C ASP A 36 -22.19 11.73 12.94
N THR A 37 -22.82 11.32 11.84
CA THR A 37 -22.25 10.31 10.96
C THR A 37 -21.00 10.94 10.37
N THR A 38 -19.88 10.79 11.06
CA THR A 38 -18.56 11.04 10.51
C THR A 38 -18.40 10.08 9.34
N VAL A 39 -18.82 10.53 8.17
CA VAL A 39 -18.36 9.99 6.90
C VAL A 39 -16.85 10.23 6.96
N ALA A 40 -16.06 9.18 7.21
CA ALA A 40 -14.64 9.23 7.02
C ALA A 40 -14.44 9.63 5.55
N GLU A 41 -14.17 10.90 5.33
CA GLU A 41 -13.66 11.39 4.06
C GLU A 41 -12.40 10.56 3.82
N GLN A 42 -12.48 9.65 2.86
CA GLN A 42 -11.36 8.84 2.43
C GLN A 42 -10.42 9.82 1.73
N GLU A 43 -9.51 10.39 2.53
CA GLU A 43 -8.49 11.33 2.05
C GLU A 43 -7.79 10.65 0.88
N SER A 44 -7.92 11.21 -0.33
CA SER A 44 -7.36 10.60 -1.54
C SER A 44 -5.86 10.52 -1.37
N ALA A 45 -5.32 9.32 -1.20
CA ALA A 45 -3.94 9.14 -0.84
C ALA A 45 -3.04 9.51 -2.03
N ALA A 46 -2.35 10.65 -1.94
CA ALA A 46 -1.34 11.04 -2.92
C ALA A 46 -0.19 10.00 -3.01
N THR A 47 -0.02 9.18 -1.97
CA THR A 47 0.90 8.05 -1.93
C THR A 47 0.15 6.78 -1.52
N VAL A 48 0.37 5.70 -2.27
CA VAL A 48 -0.14 4.37 -1.96
C VAL A 48 1.06 3.46 -1.67
N ASP A 49 1.07 2.82 -0.51
CA ASP A 49 2.06 1.82 -0.17
C ASP A 49 1.55 0.43 -0.55
N VAL A 50 2.39 -0.33 -1.24
CA VAL A 50 2.12 -1.71 -1.66
C VAL A 50 3.19 -2.60 -1.06
N THR A 51 2.76 -3.56 -0.23
CA THR A 51 3.63 -4.59 0.33
C THR A 51 3.37 -5.90 -0.38
N ALA A 52 4.42 -6.48 -0.95
CA ALA A 52 4.38 -7.80 -1.58
C ALA A 52 4.76 -8.89 -0.58
N VAL A 53 4.01 -9.97 -0.58
CA VAL A 53 4.32 -11.26 0.04
C VAL A 53 4.03 -12.37 -0.99
N GLU A 54 4.32 -13.64 -0.70
CA GLU A 54 3.96 -14.76 -1.58
C GLU A 54 2.48 -15.16 -1.38
N TYR A 55 1.62 -15.05 -2.30
CA TYR A 55 1.59 -14.36 -3.59
C TYR A 55 0.47 -13.33 -3.52
N ASP A 56 0.70 -12.23 -2.81
CA ASP A 56 -0.32 -11.22 -2.54
C ASP A 56 0.27 -9.81 -2.58
N PHE A 57 -0.60 -8.82 -2.81
CA PHE A 57 -0.32 -7.40 -2.65
C PHE A 57 -1.23 -6.79 -1.59
N ASN A 58 -0.63 -6.28 -0.52
CA ASN A 58 -1.33 -5.52 0.51
C ASN A 58 -1.19 -4.02 0.20
N LEU A 59 -2.28 -3.37 -0.18
CA LEU A 59 -2.33 -1.94 -0.49
C LEU A 59 -2.80 -1.16 0.74
N SER A 60 -2.12 -0.04 1.05
CA SER A 60 -2.56 0.88 2.12
C SER A 60 -3.86 1.59 1.79
N ALA A 61 -4.13 1.81 0.52
CA ALA A 61 -5.37 2.38 -0.01
C ALA A 61 -5.54 2.01 -1.49
N THR A 62 -6.76 2.08 -2.00
CA THR A 62 -7.00 2.00 -3.46
C THR A 62 -6.47 3.28 -4.12
N PRO A 63 -5.66 3.18 -5.20
CA PRO A 63 -5.24 4.36 -5.96
C PRO A 63 -6.42 5.16 -6.50
N THR A 64 -6.26 6.47 -6.56
CA THR A 64 -7.25 7.42 -7.09
C THR A 64 -6.61 8.31 -8.17
N ALA A 65 -7.40 9.17 -8.81
CA ALA A 65 -6.90 10.17 -9.78
C ALA A 65 -5.76 11.05 -9.21
N ASP A 66 -5.75 11.28 -7.89
CA ASP A 66 -4.75 12.11 -7.21
C ASP A 66 -3.47 11.36 -6.80
N THR A 67 -3.41 10.05 -7.01
CA THR A 67 -2.21 9.26 -6.67
C THR A 67 -1.01 9.72 -7.49
N LYS A 68 0.07 10.10 -6.81
CA LYS A 68 1.32 10.60 -7.39
C LYS A 68 2.49 9.65 -7.19
N THR A 69 2.38 8.78 -6.21
CA THR A 69 3.47 7.89 -5.81
C THR A 69 2.91 6.54 -5.40
N VAL A 70 3.54 5.47 -5.86
CA VAL A 70 3.33 4.13 -5.33
C VAL A 70 4.67 3.65 -4.77
N THR A 71 4.72 3.42 -3.45
CA THR A 71 5.87 2.81 -2.80
C THR A 71 5.69 1.30 -2.81
N PHE A 72 6.71 0.57 -3.16
CA PHE A 72 6.69 -0.89 -3.22
C PHE A 72 7.71 -1.47 -2.26
N THR A 73 7.31 -2.37 -1.38
CA THR A 73 8.19 -3.08 -0.44
C THR A 73 7.98 -4.58 -0.59
N ASN A 74 9.06 -5.33 -0.66
CA ASN A 74 9.02 -6.78 -0.72
C ASN A 74 9.32 -7.39 0.66
N ASP A 75 8.28 -7.79 1.37
CA ASP A 75 8.34 -8.49 2.66
C ASP A 75 8.32 -10.02 2.48
N GLY A 76 8.33 -10.49 1.23
CA GLY A 76 8.38 -11.90 0.87
C GLY A 76 9.79 -12.49 0.94
N LYS A 77 9.92 -13.73 0.44
CA LYS A 77 11.18 -14.49 0.38
C LYS A 77 11.71 -14.63 -1.03
N GLU A 78 10.87 -14.37 -2.02
CA GLU A 78 11.19 -14.41 -3.44
C GLU A 78 11.33 -12.98 -3.99
N ASP A 79 11.92 -12.86 -5.17
CA ASP A 79 11.91 -11.61 -5.90
C ASP A 79 10.49 -11.28 -6.36
N HIS A 80 10.04 -10.06 -6.15
CA HIS A 80 8.76 -9.56 -6.63
C HIS A 80 8.92 -8.30 -7.47
N ALA A 81 7.94 -8.08 -8.33
CA ALA A 81 7.85 -6.85 -9.10
C ALA A 81 6.41 -6.35 -9.11
N LEU A 82 6.25 -5.05 -9.23
CA LEU A 82 4.97 -4.39 -9.39
C LEU A 82 4.93 -3.74 -10.76
N VAL A 83 4.08 -4.24 -11.63
CA VAL A 83 3.66 -3.55 -12.85
C VAL A 83 2.34 -2.88 -12.55
N PHE A 84 2.30 -1.56 -12.67
CA PHE A 84 1.08 -0.76 -12.54
C PHE A 84 0.67 -0.29 -13.93
N ALA A 85 -0.53 -0.65 -14.37
CA ALA A 85 -1.03 -0.34 -15.71
C ALA A 85 -2.53 -0.07 -15.72
N ARG A 86 -2.99 0.73 -16.69
CA ARG A 86 -4.40 0.85 -17.07
C ARG A 86 -4.71 -0.15 -18.17
N LEU A 87 -5.76 -0.94 -18.00
CA LEU A 87 -6.26 -1.80 -19.06
C LEU A 87 -7.07 -0.98 -20.06
N ASN A 88 -6.87 -1.26 -21.33
CA ASN A 88 -7.70 -0.65 -22.36
C ASN A 88 -8.99 -1.48 -22.56
N GLU A 89 -10.05 -0.81 -22.98
CA GLU A 89 -11.37 -1.40 -23.15
C GLU A 89 -11.31 -2.67 -24.00
N GLY A 90 -11.99 -3.72 -23.54
CA GLY A 90 -12.08 -5.01 -24.22
C GLY A 90 -10.91 -5.97 -23.97
N PHE A 91 -9.93 -5.60 -23.13
CA PHE A 91 -8.83 -6.50 -22.77
C PHE A 91 -8.93 -6.98 -21.32
N THR A 92 -8.60 -8.23 -21.11
CA THR A 92 -8.39 -8.84 -19.81
C THR A 92 -6.92 -8.71 -19.36
N VAL A 93 -6.66 -8.89 -18.06
CA VAL A 93 -5.29 -8.95 -17.51
C VAL A 93 -4.45 -10.02 -18.23
N ASP A 94 -5.02 -11.22 -18.47
CA ASP A 94 -4.34 -12.32 -19.15
C ASP A 94 -3.94 -11.97 -20.59
N GLU A 95 -4.80 -11.28 -21.32
CA GLU A 95 -4.51 -10.85 -22.68
C GLU A 95 -3.44 -9.74 -22.70
N ALA A 96 -3.59 -8.76 -21.82
CA ALA A 96 -2.60 -7.68 -21.68
C ALA A 96 -1.21 -8.24 -21.27
N TYR A 97 -1.17 -9.20 -20.35
CA TYR A 97 0.06 -9.88 -19.95
C TYR A 97 0.70 -10.64 -21.13
N LYS A 98 -0.07 -11.46 -21.87
CA LYS A 98 0.42 -12.19 -23.05
C LYS A 98 0.95 -11.26 -24.14
N LEU A 99 0.32 -10.12 -24.31
CA LEU A 99 0.72 -9.09 -25.28
C LEU A 99 1.84 -8.18 -24.74
N LYS A 100 2.24 -8.33 -23.45
CA LYS A 100 3.22 -7.48 -22.77
C LYS A 100 2.85 -5.99 -22.88
N GLY A 101 1.57 -5.66 -22.64
CA GLY A 101 1.03 -4.32 -22.77
C GLY A 101 0.97 -3.76 -24.20
N LYS A 102 1.41 -4.55 -25.21
CA LYS A 102 1.46 -4.10 -26.62
C LYS A 102 0.10 -4.20 -27.32
N LYS A 103 0.05 -3.71 -28.55
CA LYS A 103 -1.15 -3.71 -29.41
C LYS A 103 -2.33 -2.95 -28.79
N GLY A 104 -2.05 -1.99 -27.94
CA GLY A 104 -3.09 -1.23 -27.27
C GLY A 104 -3.88 -2.04 -26.22
N SER A 105 -3.28 -3.07 -25.62
CA SER A 105 -3.95 -3.85 -24.58
C SER A 105 -3.91 -3.21 -23.20
N ALA A 106 -2.85 -2.45 -22.91
CA ALA A 106 -2.72 -1.71 -21.67
C ALA A 106 -1.79 -0.50 -21.86
N GLU A 107 -1.92 0.46 -20.95
CA GLU A 107 -1.03 1.60 -20.79
C GLU A 107 -0.25 1.44 -19.49
N GLU A 108 1.07 1.28 -19.59
CA GLU A 108 1.93 1.14 -18.41
C GLU A 108 2.11 2.50 -17.72
N ILE A 109 1.76 2.57 -16.45
CA ILE A 109 2.00 3.73 -15.58
C ILE A 109 3.43 3.66 -15.01
N GLY A 110 3.87 2.47 -14.63
CA GLY A 110 5.22 2.23 -14.19
C GLY A 110 5.47 0.80 -13.73
N THR A 111 6.76 0.50 -13.56
CA THR A 111 7.23 -0.80 -13.10
C THR A 111 8.36 -0.62 -12.09
N VAL A 112 8.36 -1.44 -11.04
CA VAL A 112 9.42 -1.53 -10.04
C VAL A 112 9.61 -2.98 -9.61
N GLY A 113 10.86 -3.40 -9.37
CA GLY A 113 11.20 -4.69 -8.81
C GLY A 113 11.97 -4.54 -7.49
N ALA A 114 11.84 -5.52 -6.60
CA ALA A 114 12.54 -5.57 -5.34
C ALA A 114 12.85 -7.03 -4.95
N GLY A 115 14.06 -7.28 -4.48
CA GLY A 115 14.43 -8.51 -3.79
C GLY A 115 13.87 -8.53 -2.36
N PRO A 116 13.97 -9.66 -1.64
CA PRO A 116 13.51 -9.80 -0.27
C PRO A 116 14.09 -8.72 0.66
N GLY A 117 13.20 -7.95 1.32
CA GLY A 117 13.56 -6.84 2.21
C GLY A 117 13.89 -5.52 1.50
N ASP A 118 13.90 -5.49 0.17
CA ASP A 118 14.14 -4.27 -0.60
C ASP A 118 12.84 -3.50 -0.87
N SER A 119 13.00 -2.24 -1.30
CA SER A 119 11.88 -1.36 -1.66
C SER A 119 12.20 -0.55 -2.90
N GLY A 120 11.15 -0.08 -3.56
CA GLY A 120 11.26 0.81 -4.70
C GLY A 120 10.05 1.74 -4.84
N THR A 121 10.02 2.56 -5.88
CA THR A 121 8.97 3.57 -6.04
C THR A 121 8.61 3.76 -7.50
N ILE A 122 7.31 3.80 -7.79
CA ILE A 122 6.75 4.29 -9.05
C ILE A 122 6.30 5.74 -8.84
N LYS A 123 6.79 6.66 -9.68
CA LYS A 123 6.27 8.03 -9.77
C LYS A 123 5.25 8.10 -10.89
N VAL A 124 4.01 8.43 -10.53
CA VAL A 124 2.93 8.66 -11.49
C VAL A 124 3.14 10.03 -12.13
N LYS A 125 3.45 10.04 -13.43
CA LYS A 125 3.86 11.27 -14.14
C LYS A 125 2.67 12.13 -14.52
N GLU A 126 1.58 11.50 -14.95
CA GLU A 126 0.34 12.15 -15.37
C GLU A 126 -0.79 11.75 -14.41
N PRO A 127 -1.80 12.60 -14.20
CA PRO A 127 -2.97 12.22 -13.42
C PRO A 127 -3.61 10.95 -13.97
N LEU A 128 -3.97 10.04 -13.08
CA LEU A 128 -4.70 8.85 -13.47
C LEU A 128 -6.12 9.26 -13.94
N VAL A 129 -6.55 8.71 -15.05
CA VAL A 129 -7.87 9.01 -15.62
C VAL A 129 -8.83 7.87 -15.33
N ALA A 130 -10.13 8.10 -15.48
CA ALA A 130 -11.14 7.06 -15.29
C ALA A 130 -10.84 5.80 -16.12
N GLY A 131 -11.05 4.64 -15.53
CA GLY A 131 -10.83 3.34 -16.19
C GLY A 131 -10.43 2.22 -15.25
N ASP A 132 -10.21 1.05 -15.83
CA ASP A 132 -9.79 -0.16 -15.13
C ASP A 132 -8.26 -0.23 -15.03
N TYR A 133 -7.78 -0.49 -13.83
CA TYR A 133 -6.36 -0.55 -13.53
C TYR A 133 -5.99 -1.88 -12.91
N VAL A 134 -4.72 -2.23 -13.07
CA VAL A 134 -4.15 -3.44 -12.51
C VAL A 134 -2.77 -3.18 -11.94
N MET A 135 -2.51 -3.79 -10.80
CA MET A 135 -1.18 -4.00 -10.25
C MET A 135 -0.91 -5.51 -10.26
N LEU A 136 0.17 -5.97 -10.90
CA LEU A 136 0.47 -7.39 -11.00
C LEU A 136 1.97 -7.68 -10.89
N CYS A 137 2.32 -8.86 -10.39
CA CYS A 137 3.68 -9.38 -10.44
C CYS A 137 3.87 -10.26 -11.69
N PRO A 138 4.71 -9.84 -12.65
CA PRO A 138 4.94 -10.60 -13.87
C PRO A 138 5.98 -11.72 -13.71
N ILE A 139 6.65 -11.80 -12.56
CA ILE A 139 7.68 -12.81 -12.30
C ILE A 139 7.05 -14.20 -12.30
N SER A 140 7.78 -15.18 -12.79
CA SER A 140 7.34 -16.59 -12.82
C SER A 140 8.24 -17.43 -11.95
N GLY A 141 7.64 -18.11 -10.98
CA GLY A 141 8.27 -19.16 -10.20
C GLY A 141 8.01 -20.57 -10.78
N PRO A 142 8.34 -21.61 -10.03
CA PRO A 142 8.11 -23.02 -10.45
C PRO A 142 6.64 -23.33 -10.74
N ASP A 143 5.72 -22.69 -10.01
CA ASP A 143 4.27 -22.92 -10.08
C ASP A 143 3.55 -22.01 -11.08
N GLY A 144 4.28 -21.14 -11.77
CA GLY A 144 3.77 -20.23 -12.78
C GLY A 144 3.98 -18.75 -12.47
N PRO A 145 3.37 -17.85 -13.26
CA PRO A 145 3.46 -16.41 -13.01
C PRO A 145 2.77 -16.05 -11.70
N HIS A 146 3.42 -15.22 -10.88
CA HIS A 146 2.95 -14.84 -9.54
C HIS A 146 1.56 -14.20 -9.55
N TYR A 147 1.23 -13.41 -10.58
CA TYR A 147 -0.11 -12.84 -10.70
C TYR A 147 -1.22 -13.89 -10.84
N LYS A 148 -0.91 -15.08 -11.40
CA LYS A 148 -1.86 -16.20 -11.48
C LYS A 148 -2.00 -16.97 -10.19
N LEU A 149 -1.02 -16.84 -9.29
CA LEU A 149 -1.03 -17.41 -7.96
C LEU A 149 -1.73 -16.51 -6.93
N GLY A 150 -2.12 -15.29 -7.34
CA GLY A 150 -2.85 -14.35 -6.50
C GLY A 150 -2.22 -12.95 -6.40
N GLN A 151 -0.97 -12.76 -6.85
CA GLN A 151 -0.25 -11.48 -6.72
C GLN A 151 -0.71 -10.47 -7.76
N LEU A 152 -1.96 -10.03 -7.58
CA LEU A 152 -2.74 -9.21 -8.48
C LEU A 152 -3.72 -8.35 -7.68
N ALA A 153 -3.82 -7.07 -8.00
CA ALA A 153 -4.88 -6.19 -7.55
C ALA A 153 -5.52 -5.50 -8.76
N GLU A 154 -6.84 -5.57 -8.86
CA GLU A 154 -7.64 -4.91 -9.89
C GLU A 154 -8.54 -3.88 -9.23
N PHE A 155 -8.65 -2.69 -9.80
CA PHE A 155 -9.49 -1.61 -9.28
C PHE A 155 -9.90 -0.67 -10.40
N ASN A 156 -10.98 0.10 -10.16
CA ASN A 156 -11.48 1.11 -11.08
C ASN A 156 -11.24 2.49 -10.50
N ILE A 157 -10.87 3.46 -11.35
CA ILE A 157 -10.82 4.89 -11.03
C ILE A 157 -11.97 5.56 -11.78
N GLU A 158 -12.79 6.31 -11.03
CA GLU A 158 -13.94 7.06 -11.54
C GLU A 158 -13.58 8.49 -11.98
#